data_e8d30e2c7f84913454bdfa1ef6238870
#
_entry.id   e8d30e2c7f84913454bdfa1ef6238870
#
_cell.length_a   1.000
_cell.length_b   1.000
_cell.length_c   1.000
_cell.angle_alpha   90.00
_cell.angle_beta   90.00
_cell.angle_gamma   90.00
#
_symmetry.space_group_name_H-M   'P 1'
#
loop_
_entity.id
_entity.type
_entity.pdbx_description
1 polymer ?
#
loop_
_entity_poly.entity_id
_entity_poly.type
_entity_poly.pdbx_seq_one_letter_code
_entity_poly.pdbx_strand_id
1 'polypeptide(L)'
;VWMSALFMCLGLGYIFNFLGVFLDVFFSIFTGVPATDMNPVMDALDELTPGMVIYTCLIAPFMEEFIFRGVLLKKARRFGDRTAVVFCAVMFGLMHGNLNQCLYAVVIGLILGYVAVRTNRIFYNVLLHMAVNSFSMMLVLVENGLNVLGMSAMAAAFSVGSFIMILLLIAAGIYFFF
;
A
#
# COMPACT_ATOMS: atom_id res chain seq x y z
N VAL A 1 15.32 6.61 -9.69
CA VAL A 1 14.42 7.05 -8.61
C VAL A 1 13.04 6.43 -8.72
N TRP A 2 12.35 6.50 -9.88
CA TRP A 2 10.97 6.00 -9.99
C TRP A 2 10.87 4.47 -9.88
N MET A 3 11.69 3.72 -10.62
CA MET A 3 11.72 2.24 -10.55
C MET A 3 12.12 1.74 -9.15
N SER A 4 13.15 2.34 -8.55
CA SER A 4 13.54 1.98 -7.19
C SER A 4 12.42 2.27 -6.19
N ALA A 5 11.71 3.41 -6.34
CA ALA A 5 10.57 3.75 -5.50
C ALA A 5 9.42 2.76 -5.68
N LEU A 6 9.12 2.31 -6.91
CA LEU A 6 8.10 1.29 -7.17
C LEU A 6 8.43 -0.03 -6.44
N PHE A 7 9.66 -0.53 -6.59
CA PHE A 7 10.09 -1.76 -5.94
C PHE A 7 10.09 -1.65 -4.41
N MET A 8 10.49 -0.49 -3.88
CA MET A 8 10.43 -0.22 -2.44
C MET A 8 8.99 -0.12 -1.94
N CYS A 9 8.09 0.55 -2.66
CA CYS A 9 6.67 0.61 -2.28
C CYS A 9 6.05 -0.78 -2.26
N LEU A 10 6.26 -1.59 -3.29
CA LEU A 10 5.74 -2.95 -3.34
C LEU A 10 6.35 -3.80 -2.21
N GLY A 11 7.68 -3.82 -2.10
CA GLY A 11 8.37 -4.67 -1.13
C GLY A 11 8.07 -4.30 0.32
N LEU A 12 8.35 -3.05 0.70
CA LEU A 12 8.12 -2.60 2.08
C LEU A 12 6.63 -2.51 2.41
N GLY A 13 5.79 -2.10 1.45
CA GLY A 13 4.34 -2.10 1.63
C GLY A 13 3.82 -3.47 2.06
N TYR A 14 4.27 -4.54 1.41
CA TYR A 14 3.87 -5.91 1.77
C TYR A 14 4.45 -6.40 3.10
N ILE A 15 5.71 -6.07 3.44
CA ILE A 15 6.27 -6.39 4.76
C ILE A 15 5.43 -5.75 5.86
N PHE A 16 5.12 -4.46 5.71
CA PHE A 16 4.34 -3.74 6.73
C PHE A 16 2.86 -4.12 6.73
N ASN A 17 2.29 -4.53 5.59
CA ASN A 17 0.98 -5.16 5.56
C ASN A 17 0.98 -6.48 6.36
N PHE A 18 1.99 -7.33 6.14
CA PHE A 18 2.11 -8.59 6.90
C PHE A 18 2.28 -8.35 8.40
N LEU A 19 3.08 -7.34 8.78
CA LEU A 19 3.18 -6.90 10.18
C LEU A 19 1.83 -6.42 10.73
N GLY A 20 1.05 -5.70 9.94
CA GLY A 20 -0.30 -5.25 10.32
C GLY A 20 -1.23 -6.44 10.59
N VAL A 21 -1.28 -7.41 9.69
CA VAL A 21 -2.05 -8.66 9.88
C VAL A 21 -1.61 -9.40 11.15
N PHE A 22 -0.30 -9.49 11.39
CA PHE A 22 0.23 -10.10 12.62
C PHE A 22 -0.27 -9.37 13.88
N LEU A 23 -0.27 -8.03 13.86
CA LEU A 23 -0.77 -7.23 14.98
C LEU A 23 -2.29 -7.37 15.16
N ASP A 24 -3.07 -7.42 14.08
CA ASP A 24 -4.52 -7.67 14.17
C ASP A 24 -4.80 -9.02 14.82
N VAL A 25 -4.09 -10.08 14.44
CA VAL A 25 -4.17 -11.40 15.10
C VAL A 25 -3.73 -11.34 16.55
N PHE A 26 -2.63 -10.64 16.85
CA PHE A 26 -2.15 -10.48 18.22
C PHE A 26 -3.17 -9.77 19.09
N PHE A 27 -3.71 -8.65 18.65
CA PHE A 27 -4.72 -7.90 19.42
C PHE A 27 -6.04 -8.67 19.54
N SER A 28 -6.43 -9.48 18.56
CA SER A 28 -7.64 -10.30 18.65
C SER A 28 -7.62 -11.27 19.83
N ILE A 29 -6.45 -11.78 20.20
CA ILE A 29 -6.27 -12.67 21.36
C ILE A 29 -6.63 -11.96 22.67
N PHE A 30 -6.30 -10.67 22.80
CA PHE A 30 -6.53 -9.90 24.02
C PHE A 30 -7.89 -9.22 24.07
N THR A 31 -8.44 -8.84 22.92
CA THR A 31 -9.72 -8.11 22.84
C THR A 31 -10.92 -9.02 22.66
N GLY A 32 -10.70 -10.26 22.18
CA GLY A 32 -11.77 -11.16 21.78
C GLY A 32 -12.49 -10.77 20.49
N VAL A 33 -12.06 -9.67 19.82
CA VAL A 33 -12.59 -9.25 18.53
C VAL A 33 -11.85 -10.03 17.43
N PRO A 34 -12.53 -10.69 16.49
CA PRO A 34 -11.87 -11.39 15.38
C PRO A 34 -10.94 -10.47 14.58
N ALA A 35 -9.77 -10.96 14.18
CA ALA A 35 -8.82 -10.17 13.40
C ALA A 35 -9.40 -9.68 12.06
N THR A 36 -10.33 -10.43 11.47
CA THR A 36 -11.09 -10.04 10.27
C THR A 36 -11.89 -8.76 10.47
N ASP A 37 -12.53 -8.63 11.63
CA ASP A 37 -13.37 -7.48 11.96
C ASP A 37 -12.56 -6.21 12.28
N MET A 38 -11.24 -6.36 12.50
CA MET A 38 -10.32 -5.24 12.70
C MET A 38 -9.87 -4.61 11.38
N ASN A 39 -10.05 -5.31 10.25
CA ASN A 39 -9.62 -4.86 8.94
C ASN A 39 -10.81 -4.77 7.97
N PRO A 40 -11.44 -3.60 7.83
CA PRO A 40 -12.62 -3.40 6.97
C PRO A 40 -12.34 -3.62 5.48
N VAL A 41 -11.08 -3.74 5.08
CA VAL A 41 -10.71 -4.08 3.69
C VAL A 41 -11.12 -5.50 3.35
N MET A 42 -11.12 -6.42 4.33
CA MET A 42 -11.49 -7.81 4.09
C MET A 42 -12.95 -7.90 3.63
N ASP A 43 -13.87 -7.20 4.31
CA ASP A 43 -15.29 -7.15 3.93
C ASP A 43 -15.47 -6.54 2.52
N ALA A 44 -14.70 -5.50 2.21
CA ALA A 44 -14.74 -4.86 0.89
C ALA A 44 -14.21 -5.78 -0.23
N LEU A 45 -13.30 -6.71 0.07
CA LEU A 45 -12.77 -7.66 -0.90
C LEU A 45 -13.76 -8.81 -1.21
N ASP A 46 -14.66 -9.11 -0.29
CA ASP A 46 -15.70 -10.12 -0.51
C ASP A 46 -16.78 -9.65 -1.51
N GLU A 47 -16.99 -8.34 -1.64
CA GLU A 47 -17.97 -7.73 -2.54
C GLU A 47 -17.31 -6.92 -3.69
N LEU A 48 -16.21 -7.41 -4.26
CA LEU A 48 -15.50 -6.71 -5.32
C LEU A 48 -16.38 -6.45 -6.55
N THR A 49 -16.62 -5.18 -6.83
CA THR A 49 -17.28 -4.71 -8.05
C THR A 49 -16.28 -4.04 -9.00
N PRO A 50 -16.56 -4.01 -10.32
CA PRO A 50 -15.71 -3.25 -11.26
C PRO A 50 -15.53 -1.77 -10.87
N GLY A 51 -16.57 -1.17 -10.27
CA GLY A 51 -16.51 0.21 -9.79
C GLY A 51 -15.50 0.38 -8.65
N MET A 52 -15.45 -0.57 -7.70
CA MET A 52 -14.46 -0.56 -6.62
C MET A 52 -13.04 -0.73 -7.13
N VAL A 53 -12.83 -1.60 -8.12
CA VAL A 53 -11.50 -1.78 -8.74
C VAL A 53 -11.04 -0.48 -9.39
N ILE A 54 -11.90 0.18 -10.18
CA ILE A 54 -11.58 1.48 -10.80
C ILE A 54 -11.31 2.53 -9.73
N TYR A 55 -12.15 2.61 -8.70
CA TYR A 55 -11.95 3.55 -7.60
C TYR A 55 -10.61 3.35 -6.91
N THR A 56 -10.31 2.12 -6.46
CA THR A 56 -9.10 1.80 -5.70
C THR A 56 -7.83 1.95 -6.53
N CYS A 57 -7.86 1.56 -7.80
CA CYS A 57 -6.66 1.60 -8.64
C CYS A 57 -6.37 2.97 -9.25
N LEU A 58 -7.40 3.80 -9.50
CA LEU A 58 -7.24 5.03 -10.26
C LEU A 58 -7.72 6.27 -9.50
N ILE A 59 -8.96 6.27 -9.01
CA ILE A 59 -9.58 7.49 -8.47
C ILE A 59 -9.00 7.84 -7.10
N ALA A 60 -8.95 6.87 -6.18
CA ALA A 60 -8.42 7.10 -4.84
C ALA A 60 -6.94 7.55 -4.87
N PRO A 61 -6.00 6.86 -5.57
CA PRO A 61 -4.62 7.31 -5.69
C PRO A 61 -4.48 8.73 -6.25
N PHE A 62 -5.29 9.07 -7.25
CA PHE A 62 -5.28 10.44 -7.81
C PHE A 62 -5.67 11.48 -6.77
N MET A 63 -6.81 11.27 -6.08
CA MET A 63 -7.32 12.20 -5.08
C MET A 63 -6.39 12.30 -3.87
N GLU A 64 -5.86 11.19 -3.41
CA GLU A 64 -4.94 11.13 -2.29
C GLU A 64 -3.63 11.86 -2.60
N GLU A 65 -3.02 11.63 -3.76
CA GLU A 65 -1.80 12.35 -4.13
C GLU A 65 -2.05 13.85 -4.31
N PHE A 66 -3.21 14.22 -4.85
CA PHE A 66 -3.59 15.63 -4.95
C PHE A 66 -3.67 16.30 -3.58
N ILE A 67 -4.31 15.66 -2.60
CA ILE A 67 -4.47 16.19 -1.24
C ILE A 67 -3.12 16.19 -0.53
N PHE A 68 -2.44 15.04 -0.46
CA PHE A 68 -1.26 14.87 0.39
C PHE A 68 0.00 15.51 -0.22
N ARG A 69 0.25 15.36 -1.52
CA ARG A 69 1.46 15.89 -2.18
C ARG A 69 1.20 17.21 -2.88
N GLY A 70 0.00 17.36 -3.46
CA GLY A 70 -0.40 18.61 -4.11
C GLY A 70 -0.63 19.76 -3.15
N VAL A 71 -1.26 19.51 -2.01
CA VAL A 71 -1.66 20.56 -1.06
C VAL A 71 -0.86 20.47 0.24
N LEU A 72 -0.99 19.36 0.99
CA LEU A 72 -0.48 19.26 2.36
C LEU A 72 1.04 19.33 2.41
N LEU A 73 1.73 18.53 1.60
CA LEU A 73 3.20 18.52 1.53
C LEU A 73 3.76 19.90 1.14
N LYS A 74 3.17 20.54 0.13
CA LYS A 74 3.61 21.89 -0.29
C LYS A 74 3.53 22.90 0.84
N LYS A 75 2.45 22.86 1.63
CA LYS A 75 2.30 23.77 2.79
C LYS A 75 3.23 23.42 3.93
N ALA A 76 3.43 22.09 4.20
CA ALA A 76 4.28 21.61 5.29
C ALA A 76 5.78 21.85 5.02
N ARG A 77 6.22 21.98 3.76
CA ARG A 77 7.64 22.21 3.39
C ARG A 77 8.23 23.48 3.99
N ARG A 78 7.42 24.43 4.44
CA ARG A 78 7.90 25.60 5.21
C ARG A 78 8.61 25.22 6.51
N PHE A 79 8.39 23.99 7.03
CA PHE A 79 9.05 23.46 8.22
C PHE A 79 10.25 22.56 7.88
N GLY A 80 10.63 22.49 6.60
CA GLY A 80 11.70 21.66 6.06
C GLY A 80 11.16 20.38 5.39
N ASP A 81 11.87 19.95 4.35
CA ASP A 81 11.41 18.83 3.49
C ASP A 81 11.27 17.52 4.27
N ARG A 82 12.21 17.18 5.16
CA ARG A 82 12.16 15.96 5.98
C ARG A 82 10.94 15.93 6.89
N THR A 83 10.72 17.02 7.64
CA THR A 83 9.58 17.16 8.55
C THR A 83 8.27 17.07 7.77
N ALA A 84 8.17 17.73 6.63
CA ALA A 84 6.98 17.69 5.77
C ALA A 84 6.68 16.28 5.25
N VAL A 85 7.70 15.55 4.80
CA VAL A 85 7.55 14.17 4.32
C VAL A 85 7.04 13.25 5.42
N VAL A 86 7.67 13.28 6.61
CA VAL A 86 7.26 12.45 7.75
C VAL A 86 5.85 12.80 8.20
N PHE A 87 5.55 14.09 8.37
CA PHE A 87 4.21 14.54 8.76
C PHE A 87 3.13 14.06 7.78
N CYS A 88 3.35 14.29 6.49
CA CYS A 88 2.37 13.88 5.47
C CYS A 88 2.22 12.36 5.39
N ALA A 89 3.30 11.59 5.60
CA ALA A 89 3.25 10.13 5.61
C ALA A 89 2.44 9.59 6.80
N VAL A 90 2.66 10.15 8.00
CA VAL A 90 1.87 9.77 9.18
C VAL A 90 0.40 10.10 8.99
N MET A 91 0.08 11.32 8.52
CA MET A 91 -1.31 11.72 8.23
C MET A 91 -1.95 10.84 7.16
N PHE A 92 -1.18 10.44 6.15
CA PHE A 92 -1.63 9.52 5.10
C PHE A 92 -1.98 8.14 5.66
N GLY A 93 -1.15 7.58 6.53
CA GLY A 93 -1.45 6.31 7.20
C GLY A 93 -2.69 6.42 8.11
N LEU A 94 -2.76 7.45 8.95
CA LEU A 94 -3.87 7.65 9.88
C LEU A 94 -5.23 7.83 9.18
N MET A 95 -5.25 8.40 7.98
CA MET A 95 -6.46 8.58 7.18
C MET A 95 -7.17 7.25 6.88
N HIS A 96 -6.45 6.12 6.83
CA HIS A 96 -7.01 4.81 6.51
C HIS A 96 -7.87 4.22 7.64
N GLY A 97 -7.77 4.73 8.87
CA GLY A 97 -8.69 4.42 9.97
C GLY A 97 -8.55 3.03 10.59
N ASN A 98 -7.62 2.19 10.12
CA ASN A 98 -7.32 0.89 10.71
C ASN A 98 -5.80 0.66 10.82
N LEU A 99 -5.40 -0.20 11.75
CA LEU A 99 -3.99 -0.39 12.09
C LEU A 99 -3.21 -1.05 10.95
N ASN A 100 -3.80 -2.04 10.30
CA ASN A 100 -3.15 -2.77 9.20
C ASN A 100 -2.77 -1.82 8.07
N GLN A 101 -3.75 -1.07 7.54
CA GLN A 101 -3.49 -0.11 6.46
C GLN A 101 -2.60 1.04 6.90
N CYS A 102 -2.76 1.54 8.14
CA CYS A 102 -1.95 2.63 8.67
C CYS A 102 -0.46 2.33 8.54
N LEU A 103 -0.03 1.13 8.94
CA LEU A 103 1.40 0.78 8.96
C LEU A 103 2.03 0.82 7.56
N TYR A 104 1.45 0.12 6.60
CA TYR A 104 2.03 0.11 5.25
C TYR A 104 1.83 1.44 4.53
N ALA A 105 0.71 2.14 4.77
CA ALA A 105 0.46 3.43 4.16
C ALA A 105 1.43 4.51 4.65
N VAL A 106 1.84 4.51 5.93
CA VAL A 106 2.92 5.39 6.42
C VAL A 106 4.20 5.15 5.63
N VAL A 107 4.60 3.89 5.44
CA VAL A 107 5.84 3.54 4.74
C VAL A 107 5.77 3.93 3.27
N ILE A 108 4.69 3.60 2.58
CA ILE A 108 4.45 4.04 1.20
C ILE A 108 4.41 5.57 1.15
N GLY A 109 3.77 6.21 2.12
CA GLY A 109 3.70 7.66 2.27
C GLY A 109 5.05 8.35 2.36
N LEU A 110 6.02 7.74 3.06
CA LEU A 110 7.40 8.23 3.14
C LEU A 110 8.10 8.18 1.77
N ILE A 111 7.94 7.07 1.05
CA ILE A 111 8.55 6.89 -0.28
C ILE A 111 7.95 7.88 -1.28
N LEU A 112 6.62 7.97 -1.32
CA LEU A 112 5.90 8.92 -2.19
C LEU A 112 6.24 10.37 -1.84
N GLY A 113 6.35 10.71 -0.55
CA GLY A 113 6.80 12.03 -0.10
C GLY A 113 8.22 12.35 -0.56
N TYR A 114 9.13 11.39 -0.46
CA TYR A 114 10.49 11.53 -0.98
C TYR A 114 10.52 11.76 -2.50
N VAL A 115 9.77 10.96 -3.26
CA VAL A 115 9.66 11.13 -4.73
C VAL A 115 9.09 12.51 -5.07
N ALA A 116 8.06 12.97 -4.36
CA ALA A 116 7.45 14.28 -4.58
C ALA A 116 8.44 15.42 -4.36
N VAL A 117 9.24 15.36 -3.28
CA VAL A 117 10.27 16.37 -3.00
C VAL A 117 11.38 16.35 -4.05
N ARG A 118 11.84 15.15 -4.45
CA ARG A 118 12.95 14.99 -5.41
C ARG A 118 12.57 15.37 -6.83
N THR A 119 11.35 15.09 -7.27
CA THR A 119 10.90 15.35 -8.64
C THR A 119 10.18 16.69 -8.79
N ASN A 120 9.62 17.17 -7.69
CA ASN A 120 8.74 18.35 -7.65
C ASN A 120 7.55 18.25 -8.63
N ARG A 121 7.12 17.02 -8.95
CA ARG A 121 6.04 16.73 -9.90
C ARG A 121 5.10 15.69 -9.33
N ILE A 122 3.86 16.08 -9.07
CA ILE A 122 2.81 15.21 -8.52
C ILE A 122 2.46 14.05 -9.47
N PHE A 123 2.58 14.25 -10.78
CA PHE A 123 2.24 13.25 -11.79
C PHE A 123 2.98 11.92 -11.60
N TYR A 124 4.28 11.98 -11.27
CA TYR A 124 5.07 10.76 -11.00
C TYR A 124 4.56 10.00 -9.78
N ASN A 125 4.10 10.72 -8.76
CA ASN A 125 3.53 10.11 -7.56
C ASN A 125 2.19 9.45 -7.86
N VAL A 126 1.30 10.12 -8.62
CA VAL A 126 0.02 9.56 -9.04
C VAL A 126 0.23 8.25 -9.80
N LEU A 127 1.12 8.23 -10.80
CA LEU A 127 1.41 7.02 -11.56
C LEU A 127 2.01 5.91 -10.69
N LEU A 128 2.92 6.27 -9.76
CA LEU A 128 3.53 5.31 -8.86
C LEU A 128 2.50 4.69 -7.92
N HIS A 129 1.64 5.51 -7.34
CA HIS A 129 0.59 5.06 -6.43
C HIS A 129 -0.46 4.19 -7.16
N MET A 130 -0.92 4.63 -8.34
CA MET A 130 -1.80 3.81 -9.20
C MET A 130 -1.17 2.45 -9.52
N ALA A 131 0.13 2.41 -9.85
CA ALA A 131 0.82 1.17 -10.15
C ALA A 131 0.89 0.23 -8.93
N VAL A 132 1.15 0.77 -7.73
CA VAL A 132 1.17 -0.02 -6.48
C VAL A 132 -0.21 -0.60 -6.19
N ASN A 133 -1.26 0.22 -6.23
CA ASN A 133 -2.62 -0.23 -5.95
C ASN A 133 -3.11 -1.24 -7.01
N SER A 134 -2.84 -0.99 -8.29
CA SER A 134 -3.21 -1.91 -9.38
C SER A 134 -2.49 -3.25 -9.27
N PHE A 135 -1.21 -3.25 -8.89
CA PHE A 135 -0.47 -4.48 -8.66
C PHE A 135 -1.06 -5.29 -7.50
N SER A 136 -1.34 -4.64 -6.37
CA SER A 136 -1.97 -5.28 -5.21
C SER A 136 -3.35 -5.84 -5.55
N MET A 137 -4.18 -5.06 -6.25
CA MET A 137 -5.50 -5.48 -6.69
C MET A 137 -5.43 -6.68 -7.66
N MET A 138 -4.45 -6.69 -8.57
CA MET A 138 -4.25 -7.82 -9.47
C MET A 138 -3.97 -9.11 -8.71
N LEU A 139 -3.13 -9.08 -7.67
CA LEU A 139 -2.85 -10.26 -6.85
C LEU A 139 -4.13 -10.78 -6.16
N VAL A 140 -4.94 -9.89 -5.59
CA VAL A 140 -6.22 -10.23 -4.96
C VAL A 140 -7.18 -10.85 -5.97
N LEU A 141 -7.33 -10.26 -7.15
CA LEU A 141 -8.24 -10.77 -8.20
C LEU A 141 -7.83 -12.16 -8.69
N VAL A 142 -6.53 -12.42 -8.85
CA VAL A 142 -6.04 -13.74 -9.25
C VAL A 142 -6.31 -14.77 -8.15
N GLU A 143 -6.00 -14.45 -6.89
CA GLU A 143 -6.25 -15.36 -5.77
C GLU A 143 -7.73 -15.69 -5.61
N ASN A 144 -8.60 -14.68 -5.62
CA ASN A 144 -10.05 -14.87 -5.55
C ASN A 144 -10.57 -15.69 -6.74
N GLY A 145 -10.10 -15.41 -7.95
CA GLY A 145 -10.48 -16.19 -9.14
C GLY A 145 -10.13 -17.66 -9.03
N LEU A 146 -8.93 -17.98 -8.52
CA LEU A 146 -8.51 -19.36 -8.28
C LEU A 146 -9.38 -20.06 -7.23
N ASN A 147 -9.74 -19.35 -6.15
CA ASN A 147 -10.62 -19.88 -5.09
C ASN A 147 -12.04 -20.14 -5.61
N VAL A 148 -12.60 -19.23 -6.40
CA VAL A 148 -13.94 -19.40 -7.02
C VAL A 148 -13.96 -20.62 -7.97
N LEU A 149 -12.85 -20.90 -8.66
CA LEU A 149 -12.70 -22.07 -9.52
C LEU A 149 -12.47 -23.39 -8.74
N GLY A 150 -12.45 -23.36 -7.41
CA GLY A 150 -12.17 -24.52 -6.57
C GLY A 150 -10.69 -24.97 -6.58
N MET A 151 -9.79 -24.12 -7.06
CA MET A 151 -8.35 -24.40 -7.21
C MET A 151 -7.55 -23.93 -6.00
N SER A 152 -7.98 -24.22 -4.78
CA SER A 152 -7.41 -23.71 -3.53
C SER A 152 -5.90 -24.02 -3.36
N ALA A 153 -5.44 -25.18 -3.81
CA ALA A 153 -4.01 -25.51 -3.80
C ALA A 153 -3.19 -24.60 -4.73
N MET A 154 -3.75 -24.20 -5.88
CA MET A 154 -3.11 -23.24 -6.78
C MET A 154 -3.16 -21.82 -6.23
N ALA A 155 -4.24 -21.42 -5.56
CA ALA A 155 -4.33 -20.14 -4.87
C ALA A 155 -3.25 -20.04 -3.78
N ALA A 156 -3.08 -21.07 -2.95
CA ALA A 156 -2.01 -21.13 -1.94
C ALA A 156 -0.61 -21.07 -2.56
N ALA A 157 -0.37 -21.82 -3.65
CA ALA A 157 0.92 -21.76 -4.37
C ALA A 157 1.18 -20.37 -4.97
N PHE A 158 0.14 -19.70 -5.49
CA PHE A 158 0.21 -18.33 -6.01
C PHE A 158 0.57 -17.33 -4.90
N SER A 159 -0.05 -17.43 -3.72
CA SER A 159 0.25 -16.56 -2.57
C SER A 159 1.69 -16.72 -2.11
N VAL A 160 2.21 -17.97 -2.01
CA VAL A 160 3.63 -18.23 -1.69
C VAL A 160 4.56 -17.67 -2.76
N GLY A 161 4.25 -17.89 -4.04
CA GLY A 161 5.02 -17.35 -5.16
C GLY A 161 5.06 -15.83 -5.18
N SER A 162 3.93 -15.19 -4.91
CA SER A 162 3.81 -13.73 -4.78
C SER A 162 4.67 -13.19 -3.63
N PHE A 163 4.69 -13.87 -2.49
CA PHE A 163 5.54 -13.50 -1.36
C PHE A 163 7.04 -13.58 -1.71
N ILE A 164 7.47 -14.66 -2.36
CA ILE A 164 8.85 -14.79 -2.83
C ILE A 164 9.20 -13.69 -3.83
N MET A 165 8.33 -13.42 -4.79
CA MET A 165 8.51 -12.34 -5.77
C MET A 165 8.69 -10.98 -5.08
N ILE A 166 7.90 -10.68 -4.04
CA ILE A 166 8.00 -9.45 -3.27
C ILE A 166 9.36 -9.33 -2.59
N LEU A 167 9.88 -10.41 -1.98
CA LEU A 167 11.23 -10.41 -1.40
C LEU A 167 12.30 -10.11 -2.44
N LEU A 168 12.17 -10.65 -3.65
CA LEU A 168 13.08 -10.35 -4.76
C LEU A 168 12.97 -8.89 -5.22
N LEU A 169 11.76 -8.31 -5.23
CA LEU A 169 11.55 -6.90 -5.55
C LEU A 169 12.19 -5.96 -4.51
N ILE A 170 12.18 -6.33 -3.22
CA ILE A 170 12.88 -5.59 -2.17
C ILE A 170 14.38 -5.60 -2.43
N ALA A 171 14.95 -6.77 -2.68
CA ALA A 171 16.38 -6.91 -2.97
C ALA A 171 16.78 -6.08 -4.21
N ALA A 172 15.97 -6.12 -5.28
CA ALA A 172 16.17 -5.30 -6.47
C ALA A 172 16.03 -3.80 -6.16
N GLY A 173 15.03 -3.40 -5.38
CA GLY A 173 14.82 -2.00 -4.96
C GLY A 173 16.02 -1.44 -4.21
N ILE A 174 16.57 -2.20 -3.28
CA ILE A 174 17.80 -1.85 -2.55
C ILE A 174 18.98 -1.73 -3.51
N TYR A 175 19.18 -2.73 -4.38
CA TYR A 175 20.30 -2.75 -5.35
C TYR A 175 20.26 -1.54 -6.30
N PHE A 176 19.10 -1.11 -6.77
CA PHE A 176 18.98 0.05 -7.67
C PHE A 176 18.95 1.40 -6.94
N PHE A 177 18.83 1.41 -5.61
CA PHE A 177 18.83 2.65 -4.82
C PHE A 177 20.25 3.10 -4.46
N PHE A 178 21.16 2.16 -4.24
CA PHE A 178 22.59 2.38 -3.93
C PHE A 178 23.46 2.19 -5.17
#